data_fb6e2ba64e802f170acb8b72bb806a5f
#
_entry.id   fb6e2ba64e802f170acb8b72bb806a5f
#
_cell.length_a   1.000
_cell.length_b   1.000
_cell.length_c   1.000
_cell.angle_alpha   90.00
_cell.angle_beta   90.00
_cell.angle_gamma   90.00
#
_symmetry.space_group_name_H-M   'P 1'
#
loop_
_entity.id
_entity.type
_entity.pdbx_description
1 polymer ?
#
loop_
_entity_poly.entity_id
_entity_poly.type
_entity_poly.pdbx_seq_one_letter_code
_entity_poly.pdbx_strand_id
1 'polypeptide(L)'
;MAENMKSLMAEKLNQAYTAEKLALENLPKLAQAASSPSLKQAFEAHLQETRQQVARLEQAGQQIGAPMQGAPCEAMQGLAAEAERLIAQHRRGPLLDVVLVASAQAIEHHEIAAYGTMRTLARSSGLGAVADLLEQTLREEKATDEKLTMLAEGEINPAALQQAA
;
A
#
# COMPACT_ATOMS: atom_id res chain seq x y z
N MET A 1 4.35 -6.46 -24.18
CA MET A 1 3.33 -7.45 -23.76
C MET A 1 4.01 -8.68 -23.19
N ALA A 2 3.53 -9.18 -22.04
CA ALA A 2 4.08 -10.41 -21.47
C ALA A 2 3.69 -11.60 -22.36
N GLU A 3 4.69 -12.37 -22.80
CA GLU A 3 4.49 -13.52 -23.69
C GLU A 3 4.57 -14.87 -22.94
N ASN A 4 4.98 -14.86 -21.70
CA ASN A 4 5.11 -16.04 -20.85
C ASN A 4 5.02 -15.66 -19.36
N MET A 5 4.96 -16.66 -18.48
CA MET A 5 4.83 -16.48 -17.03
C MET A 5 5.97 -15.66 -16.42
N LYS A 6 7.21 -15.80 -16.91
CA LYS A 6 8.37 -15.05 -16.42
C LYS A 6 8.24 -13.56 -16.76
N SER A 7 7.86 -13.22 -18.00
CA SER A 7 7.67 -11.84 -18.41
C SER A 7 6.47 -11.19 -17.72
N LEU A 8 5.39 -11.95 -17.49
CA LEU A 8 4.26 -11.49 -16.69
C LEU A 8 4.67 -11.20 -15.24
N MET A 9 5.45 -12.07 -14.61
CA MET A 9 5.97 -11.85 -13.26
C MET A 9 6.83 -10.59 -13.20
N ALA A 10 7.74 -10.40 -14.15
CA ALA A 10 8.58 -9.21 -14.23
C ALA A 10 7.73 -7.92 -14.39
N GLU A 11 6.71 -7.95 -15.22
CA GLU A 11 5.76 -6.84 -15.41
C GLU A 11 5.03 -6.52 -14.09
N LYS A 12 4.48 -7.53 -13.42
CA LYS A 12 3.77 -7.35 -12.14
C LYS A 12 4.66 -6.84 -11.02
N LEU A 13 5.88 -7.34 -10.89
CA LEU A 13 6.87 -6.83 -9.94
C LEU A 13 7.22 -5.35 -10.22
N ASN A 14 7.37 -4.96 -11.50
CA ASN A 14 7.65 -3.58 -11.87
C ASN A 14 6.45 -2.65 -11.61
N GLN A 15 5.21 -3.12 -11.79
CA GLN A 15 4.01 -2.37 -11.40
C GLN A 15 3.92 -2.18 -9.89
N ALA A 16 4.17 -3.23 -9.11
CA ALA A 16 4.22 -3.15 -7.64
C ALA A 16 5.35 -2.23 -7.17
N TYR A 17 6.52 -2.28 -7.78
CA TYR A 17 7.62 -1.36 -7.47
C TYR A 17 7.22 0.10 -7.65
N THR A 18 6.49 0.44 -8.72
CA THR A 18 5.95 1.78 -8.92
C THR A 18 4.89 2.12 -7.87
N ALA A 19 4.01 1.18 -7.51
CA ALA A 19 3.00 1.38 -6.49
C ALA A 19 3.63 1.72 -5.13
N GLU A 20 4.63 0.95 -4.69
CA GLU A 20 5.37 1.22 -3.46
C GLU A 20 6.09 2.58 -3.47
N LYS A 21 6.67 2.96 -4.61
CA LYS A 21 7.31 4.30 -4.75
C LYS A 21 6.28 5.42 -4.59
N LEU A 22 5.08 5.26 -5.11
CA LEU A 22 3.97 6.19 -4.91
C LEU A 22 3.49 6.19 -3.45
N ALA A 23 3.45 5.03 -2.78
CA ALA A 23 3.13 4.94 -1.36
C ALA A 23 4.17 5.69 -0.51
N LEU A 24 5.47 5.56 -0.80
CA LEU A 24 6.53 6.33 -0.14
C LEU A 24 6.35 7.85 -0.26
N GLU A 25 5.78 8.33 -1.37
CA GLU A 25 5.50 9.76 -1.62
C GLU A 25 4.22 10.22 -0.92
N ASN A 26 3.23 9.34 -0.78
CA ASN A 26 1.91 9.69 -0.27
C ASN A 26 1.78 9.50 1.25
N LEU A 27 2.36 8.46 1.84
CA LEU A 27 2.28 8.19 3.28
C LEU A 27 2.68 9.39 4.16
N PRO A 28 3.75 10.16 3.84
CA PRO A 28 4.07 11.38 4.60
C PRO A 28 2.97 12.45 4.52
N LYS A 29 2.26 12.55 3.38
CA LYS A 29 1.16 13.51 3.19
C LYS A 29 -0.06 13.10 4.04
N LEU A 30 -0.38 11.79 4.06
CA LEU A 30 -1.45 11.24 4.91
C LEU A 30 -1.12 11.47 6.39
N ALA A 31 0.12 11.18 6.82
CA ALA A 31 0.56 11.40 8.19
C ALA A 31 0.50 12.88 8.61
N GLN A 32 0.85 13.80 7.70
CA GLN A 32 0.77 15.24 7.95
C GLN A 32 -0.68 15.74 8.03
N ALA A 33 -1.58 15.20 7.22
CA ALA A 33 -2.99 15.56 7.18
C ALA A 33 -3.77 15.05 8.39
N ALA A 34 -3.37 13.90 8.95
CA ALA A 34 -4.03 13.28 10.09
C ALA A 34 -4.07 14.21 11.31
N SER A 35 -5.21 14.25 11.99
CA SER A 35 -5.38 14.93 13.28
C SER A 35 -5.23 13.97 14.46
N SER A 36 -5.62 12.71 14.30
CA SER A 36 -5.40 11.67 15.30
C SER A 36 -3.90 11.32 15.40
N PRO A 37 -3.30 11.39 16.60
CA PRO A 37 -1.92 10.97 16.82
C PRO A 37 -1.69 9.47 16.50
N SER A 38 -2.68 8.64 16.81
CA SER A 38 -2.63 7.19 16.56
C SER A 38 -2.63 6.88 15.07
N LEU A 39 -3.45 7.58 14.28
CA LEU A 39 -3.48 7.44 12.83
C LEU A 39 -2.18 7.93 12.18
N LYS A 40 -1.67 9.08 12.64
CA LYS A 40 -0.38 9.60 12.19
C LYS A 40 0.73 8.59 12.43
N GLN A 41 0.81 8.03 13.64
CA GLN A 41 1.80 7.01 13.98
C GLN A 41 1.66 5.74 13.13
N ALA A 42 0.42 5.34 12.79
CA ALA A 42 0.18 4.21 11.91
C ALA A 42 0.78 4.45 10.51
N PHE A 43 0.54 5.61 9.90
CA PHE A 43 1.13 5.98 8.61
C PHE A 43 2.67 6.09 8.66
N GLU A 44 3.23 6.65 9.73
CA GLU A 44 4.69 6.74 9.92
C GLU A 44 5.34 5.36 10.08
N ALA A 45 4.69 4.42 10.77
CA ALA A 45 5.14 3.04 10.88
C ALA A 45 5.09 2.31 9.54
N HIS A 46 3.95 2.43 8.84
CA HIS A 46 3.80 1.82 7.51
C HIS A 46 4.79 2.39 6.48
N LEU A 47 5.14 3.68 6.57
CA LEU A 47 6.20 4.27 5.73
C LEU A 47 7.56 3.55 5.89
N GLN A 48 7.89 3.06 7.10
CA GLN A 48 9.12 2.29 7.31
C GLN A 48 9.02 0.88 6.73
N GLU A 49 7.85 0.25 6.81
CA GLU A 49 7.56 -1.05 6.20
C GLU A 49 7.66 -0.96 4.66
N THR A 50 7.06 0.05 4.05
CA THR A 50 7.10 0.32 2.61
C THR A 50 8.52 0.45 2.07
N ARG A 51 9.44 1.07 2.83
CA ARG A 51 10.87 1.11 2.44
C ARG A 51 11.49 -0.28 2.35
N GLN A 52 11.12 -1.19 3.25
CA GLN A 52 11.60 -2.57 3.24
C GLN A 52 10.93 -3.37 2.11
N GLN A 53 9.68 -3.08 1.79
CA GLN A 53 8.94 -3.70 0.70
C GLN A 53 9.55 -3.37 -0.67
N VAL A 54 9.95 -2.11 -0.88
CA VAL A 54 10.73 -1.70 -2.06
C VAL A 54 12.01 -2.54 -2.19
N ALA A 55 12.78 -2.67 -1.11
CA ALA A 55 14.01 -3.47 -1.12
C ALA A 55 13.76 -4.96 -1.42
N ARG A 56 12.65 -5.52 -0.91
CA ARG A 56 12.25 -6.91 -1.22
C ARG A 56 11.86 -7.09 -2.68
N LEU A 57 11.19 -6.11 -3.29
CA LEU A 57 10.88 -6.13 -4.72
C LEU A 57 12.16 -6.09 -5.57
N GLU A 58 13.14 -5.27 -5.19
CA GLU A 58 14.45 -5.22 -5.86
C GLU A 58 15.16 -6.58 -5.75
N GLN A 59 15.14 -7.20 -4.57
CA GLN A 59 15.69 -8.54 -4.37
C GLN A 59 14.95 -9.60 -5.19
N ALA A 60 13.62 -9.56 -5.24
CA ALA A 60 12.81 -10.46 -6.06
C ALA A 60 13.12 -10.31 -7.54
N GLY A 61 13.24 -9.07 -8.02
CA GLY A 61 13.62 -8.77 -9.40
C GLY A 61 14.99 -9.32 -9.77
N GLN A 62 15.98 -9.17 -8.88
CA GLN A 62 17.32 -9.74 -9.08
C GLN A 62 17.27 -11.28 -9.21
N GLN A 63 16.49 -11.95 -8.38
CA GLN A 63 16.36 -13.41 -8.41
C GLN A 63 15.77 -13.95 -9.72
N ILE A 64 14.88 -13.20 -10.35
CA ILE A 64 14.31 -13.60 -11.67
C ILE A 64 15.09 -13.05 -12.86
N GLY A 65 16.18 -12.29 -12.62
CA GLY A 65 16.96 -11.64 -13.68
C GLY A 65 16.20 -10.49 -14.38
N ALA A 66 15.32 -9.81 -13.66
CA ALA A 66 14.56 -8.65 -14.14
C ALA A 66 14.71 -7.50 -13.13
N PRO A 67 15.71 -6.63 -13.28
CA PRO A 67 15.91 -5.50 -12.37
C PRO A 67 14.70 -4.56 -12.38
N MET A 68 14.38 -3.99 -11.22
CA MET A 68 13.24 -3.09 -11.07
C MET A 68 13.55 -1.74 -11.73
N GLN A 69 12.76 -1.37 -12.71
CA GLN A 69 12.81 -0.08 -13.42
C GLN A 69 11.54 0.72 -13.22
N GLY A 70 10.49 0.06 -12.71
CA GLY A 70 9.14 0.58 -12.63
C GLY A 70 8.35 0.37 -13.92
N ALA A 71 7.05 0.20 -13.77
CA ALA A 71 6.08 0.18 -14.86
C ALA A 71 4.84 0.95 -14.41
N PRO A 72 4.09 1.60 -15.31
CA PRO A 72 2.89 2.34 -14.92
C PRO A 72 1.93 1.46 -14.11
N CYS A 73 1.48 1.99 -12.99
CA CYS A 73 0.43 1.40 -12.14
C CYS A 73 -0.72 2.41 -12.05
N GLU A 74 -1.59 2.41 -13.05
CA GLU A 74 -2.68 3.37 -13.18
C GLU A 74 -3.66 3.30 -12.01
N ALA A 75 -3.90 2.10 -11.48
CA ALA A 75 -4.75 1.93 -10.30
C ALA A 75 -4.18 2.69 -9.09
N MET A 76 -2.91 2.51 -8.77
CA MET A 76 -2.27 3.20 -7.64
C MET A 76 -2.19 4.72 -7.87
N GLN A 77 -1.90 5.15 -9.10
CA GLN A 77 -1.93 6.57 -9.47
C GLN A 77 -3.32 7.18 -9.23
N GLY A 78 -4.38 6.46 -9.60
CA GLY A 78 -5.76 6.88 -9.36
C GLY A 78 -6.10 6.98 -7.87
N LEU A 79 -5.74 5.98 -7.08
CA LEU A 79 -5.96 5.96 -5.63
C LEU A 79 -5.19 7.10 -4.92
N ALA A 80 -3.93 7.31 -5.28
CA ALA A 80 -3.12 8.39 -4.74
C ALA A 80 -3.69 9.78 -5.09
N ALA A 81 -4.08 9.99 -6.35
CA ALA A 81 -4.69 11.23 -6.79
C ALA A 81 -6.04 11.50 -6.10
N GLU A 82 -6.84 10.45 -5.87
CA GLU A 82 -8.09 10.57 -5.11
C GLU A 82 -7.82 10.98 -3.66
N ALA A 83 -6.87 10.35 -2.99
CA ALA A 83 -6.49 10.70 -1.62
C ALA A 83 -6.05 12.17 -1.52
N GLU A 84 -5.19 12.65 -2.42
CA GLU A 84 -4.76 14.06 -2.46
C GLU A 84 -5.94 15.02 -2.67
N ARG A 85 -6.85 14.70 -3.59
CA ARG A 85 -8.06 15.50 -3.82
C ARG A 85 -8.95 15.57 -2.59
N LEU A 86 -9.14 14.43 -1.90
CA LEU A 86 -9.97 14.37 -0.69
C LEU A 86 -9.33 15.15 0.46
N ILE A 87 -8.01 15.09 0.65
CA ILE A 87 -7.29 15.92 1.63
C ILE A 87 -7.53 17.41 1.35
N ALA A 88 -7.47 17.83 0.10
CA ALA A 88 -7.68 19.24 -0.26
C ALA A 88 -9.12 19.72 -0.08
N GLN A 89 -10.10 18.82 -0.10
CA GLN A 89 -11.55 19.15 0.03
C GLN A 89 -12.04 19.17 1.47
N HIS A 90 -11.31 18.58 2.41
CA HIS A 90 -11.73 18.45 3.80
C HIS A 90 -10.86 19.29 4.73
N ARG A 91 -11.47 19.91 5.74
CA ARG A 91 -10.71 20.58 6.81
C ARG A 91 -10.08 19.52 7.72
N ARG A 92 -8.88 19.81 8.21
CA ARG A 92 -8.22 18.97 9.20
C ARG A 92 -9.10 18.77 10.43
N GLY A 93 -9.31 17.53 10.83
CA GLY A 93 -10.17 17.15 11.94
C GLY A 93 -10.65 15.71 11.82
N PRO A 94 -11.50 15.26 12.75
CA PRO A 94 -11.95 13.87 12.80
C PRO A 94 -12.64 13.37 11.51
N LEU A 95 -13.37 14.22 10.79
CA LEU A 95 -13.97 13.83 9.51
C LEU A 95 -12.91 13.56 8.43
N LEU A 96 -11.83 14.35 8.38
CA LEU A 96 -10.73 14.07 7.48
C LEU A 96 -10.04 12.76 7.87
N ASP A 97 -9.87 12.46 9.17
CA ASP A 97 -9.25 11.20 9.61
C ASP A 97 -10.05 9.98 9.12
N VAL A 98 -11.40 10.03 9.11
CA VAL A 98 -12.24 8.98 8.49
C VAL A 98 -11.92 8.81 7.00
N VAL A 99 -11.80 9.92 6.27
CA VAL A 99 -11.48 9.94 4.84
C VAL A 99 -10.07 9.36 4.59
N LEU A 100 -9.10 9.71 5.45
CA LEU A 100 -7.73 9.20 5.35
C LEU A 100 -7.66 7.70 5.57
N VAL A 101 -8.40 7.16 6.54
CA VAL A 101 -8.51 5.70 6.75
C VAL A 101 -9.09 5.03 5.52
N ALA A 102 -10.22 5.53 5.00
CA ALA A 102 -10.86 4.94 3.83
C ALA A 102 -9.94 4.94 2.59
N SER A 103 -9.21 6.04 2.37
CA SER A 103 -8.25 6.14 1.26
C SER A 103 -7.07 5.19 1.43
N ALA A 104 -6.53 5.08 2.65
CA ALA A 104 -5.43 4.17 2.94
C ALA A 104 -5.87 2.71 2.75
N GLN A 105 -7.01 2.30 3.29
CA GLN A 105 -7.52 0.93 3.12
C GLN A 105 -7.76 0.57 1.65
N ALA A 106 -8.21 1.50 0.80
CA ALA A 106 -8.33 1.26 -0.62
C ALA A 106 -6.97 0.95 -1.28
N ILE A 107 -5.91 1.63 -0.84
CA ILE A 107 -4.53 1.36 -1.27
C ILE A 107 -4.07 -0.02 -0.76
N GLU A 108 -4.24 -0.32 0.54
CA GLU A 108 -3.89 -1.62 1.12
C GLU A 108 -4.56 -2.78 0.38
N HIS A 109 -5.86 -2.66 0.08
CA HIS A 109 -6.59 -3.70 -0.66
C HIS A 109 -6.06 -3.90 -2.08
N HIS A 110 -5.63 -2.82 -2.75
CA HIS A 110 -4.96 -2.93 -4.04
C HIS A 110 -3.64 -3.71 -3.91
N GLU A 111 -2.83 -3.41 -2.92
CA GLU A 111 -1.54 -4.06 -2.66
C GLU A 111 -1.70 -5.51 -2.21
N ILE A 112 -2.66 -5.80 -1.32
CA ILE A 112 -3.02 -7.17 -0.92
C ILE A 112 -3.38 -8.03 -2.16
N ALA A 113 -4.19 -7.51 -3.08
CA ALA A 113 -4.54 -8.22 -4.31
C ALA A 113 -3.32 -8.43 -5.21
N ALA A 114 -2.49 -7.41 -5.39
CA ALA A 114 -1.28 -7.47 -6.21
C ALA A 114 -0.26 -8.48 -5.66
N TYR A 115 0.09 -8.36 -4.37
CA TYR A 115 1.04 -9.27 -3.72
C TYR A 115 0.52 -10.71 -3.62
N GLY A 116 -0.77 -10.89 -3.34
CA GLY A 116 -1.42 -12.20 -3.35
C GLY A 116 -1.32 -12.90 -4.70
N THR A 117 -1.55 -12.17 -5.78
CA THR A 117 -1.42 -12.65 -7.15
C THR A 117 0.03 -13.01 -7.47
N MET A 118 0.97 -12.10 -7.24
CA MET A 118 2.40 -12.33 -7.54
C MET A 118 2.97 -13.50 -6.75
N ARG A 119 2.65 -13.61 -5.44
CA ARG A 119 3.05 -14.75 -4.61
C ARG A 119 2.57 -16.08 -5.20
N THR A 120 1.31 -16.16 -5.63
CA THR A 120 0.72 -17.37 -6.21
C THR A 120 1.40 -17.73 -7.53
N LEU A 121 1.64 -16.74 -8.40
CA LEU A 121 2.38 -16.92 -9.65
C LEU A 121 3.81 -17.42 -9.40
N ALA A 122 4.51 -16.83 -8.42
CA ALA A 122 5.87 -17.24 -8.05
C ALA A 122 5.92 -18.71 -7.59
N ARG A 123 4.98 -19.14 -6.73
CA ARG A 123 4.87 -20.53 -6.29
C ARG A 123 4.61 -21.48 -7.46
N SER A 124 3.66 -21.16 -8.33
CA SER A 124 3.32 -21.96 -9.51
C SER A 124 4.47 -22.06 -10.52
N SER A 125 5.38 -21.08 -10.51
CA SER A 125 6.56 -21.03 -11.37
C SER A 125 7.82 -21.64 -10.73
N GLY A 126 7.72 -22.26 -9.56
CA GLY A 126 8.86 -22.84 -8.84
C GLY A 126 9.82 -21.81 -8.23
N LEU A 127 9.40 -20.53 -8.12
CA LEU A 127 10.19 -19.42 -7.58
C LEU A 127 9.93 -19.26 -6.07
N GLY A 128 10.22 -20.30 -5.28
CA GLY A 128 9.90 -20.35 -3.86
C GLY A 128 10.45 -19.18 -3.06
N ALA A 129 11.72 -18.84 -3.25
CA ALA A 129 12.35 -17.72 -2.54
C ALA A 129 11.72 -16.35 -2.88
N VAL A 130 11.29 -16.13 -4.13
CA VAL A 130 10.53 -14.94 -4.52
C VAL A 130 9.16 -14.94 -3.85
N ALA A 131 8.47 -16.09 -3.84
CA ALA A 131 7.18 -16.21 -3.19
C ALA A 131 7.24 -15.91 -1.69
N ASP A 132 8.32 -16.28 -1.01
CA ASP A 132 8.50 -16.01 0.43
C ASP A 132 8.72 -14.51 0.70
N LEU A 133 9.47 -13.80 -0.14
CA LEU A 133 9.59 -12.33 -0.07
C LEU A 133 8.23 -11.63 -0.25
N LEU A 134 7.46 -12.05 -1.24
CA LEU A 134 6.13 -11.50 -1.52
C LEU A 134 5.11 -11.85 -0.42
N GLU A 135 5.20 -13.03 0.18
CA GLU A 135 4.38 -13.43 1.33
C GLU A 135 4.63 -12.54 2.55
N GLN A 136 5.88 -12.15 2.79
CA GLN A 136 6.22 -11.27 3.90
C GLN A 136 5.54 -9.91 3.73
N THR A 137 5.66 -9.28 2.57
CA THR A 137 4.96 -8.03 2.27
C THR A 137 3.45 -8.19 2.38
N LEU A 138 2.87 -9.23 1.78
CA LEU A 138 1.43 -9.49 1.85
C LEU A 138 0.90 -9.56 3.30
N ARG A 139 1.68 -10.09 4.22
CA ARG A 139 1.31 -10.14 5.65
C ARG A 139 1.35 -8.74 6.29
N GLU A 140 2.31 -7.92 5.92
CA GLU A 140 2.44 -6.55 6.41
C GLU A 140 1.25 -5.70 5.94
N GLU A 141 0.86 -5.78 4.64
CA GLU A 141 -0.30 -5.05 4.11
C GLU A 141 -1.60 -5.45 4.80
N LYS A 142 -1.81 -6.75 5.02
CA LYS A 142 -2.96 -7.23 5.78
C LYS A 142 -2.98 -6.74 7.22
N ALA A 143 -1.84 -6.70 7.87
CA ALA A 143 -1.73 -6.21 9.25
C ALA A 143 -1.98 -4.70 9.32
N THR A 144 -1.54 -3.94 8.32
CA THR A 144 -1.83 -2.50 8.20
C THR A 144 -3.31 -2.24 8.00
N ASP A 145 -3.97 -2.97 7.09
CA ASP A 145 -5.42 -2.86 6.85
C ASP A 145 -6.23 -3.17 8.11
N GLU A 146 -5.89 -4.26 8.82
CA GLU A 146 -6.52 -4.63 10.09
C GLU A 146 -6.32 -3.53 11.15
N LYS A 147 -5.11 -2.98 11.27
CA LYS A 147 -4.81 -1.89 12.20
C LYS A 147 -5.61 -0.63 11.89
N LEU A 148 -5.77 -0.28 10.62
CA LEU A 148 -6.60 0.85 10.19
C LEU A 148 -8.06 0.62 10.55
N THR A 149 -8.59 -0.59 10.39
CA THR A 149 -9.94 -0.98 10.82
C THR A 149 -10.11 -0.79 12.33
N MET A 150 -9.16 -1.28 13.13
CA MET A 150 -9.20 -1.13 14.60
C MET A 150 -9.19 0.35 15.03
N LEU A 151 -8.38 1.19 14.38
CA LEU A 151 -8.34 2.63 14.64
C LEU A 151 -9.65 3.31 14.24
N ALA A 152 -10.21 2.93 13.09
CA ALA A 152 -11.51 3.46 12.64
C ALA A 152 -12.62 3.19 13.66
N GLU A 153 -12.77 1.94 14.07
CA GLU A 153 -13.84 1.50 14.99
C GLU A 153 -13.64 2.01 16.41
N GLY A 154 -12.40 1.98 16.92
CA GLY A 154 -12.10 2.29 18.33
C GLY A 154 -11.92 3.77 18.63
N GLU A 155 -11.51 4.58 17.67
CA GLU A 155 -11.12 5.98 17.93
C GLU A 155 -11.72 6.97 16.93
N ILE A 156 -11.48 6.76 15.62
CA ILE A 156 -11.68 7.78 14.60
C ILE A 156 -13.15 8.03 14.30
N ASN A 157 -13.93 6.97 14.04
CA ASN A 157 -15.36 7.10 13.77
C ASN A 157 -16.13 7.66 14.98
N PRO A 158 -15.90 7.19 16.23
CA PRO A 158 -16.50 7.82 17.40
C PRO A 158 -16.20 9.32 17.54
N ALA A 159 -14.94 9.75 17.31
CA ALA A 159 -14.56 11.15 17.37
C ALA A 159 -15.25 11.99 16.29
N ALA A 160 -15.38 11.47 15.07
CA ALA A 160 -16.07 12.15 13.98
C ALA A 160 -17.58 12.31 14.24
N LEU A 161 -18.22 11.29 14.80
CA LEU A 161 -19.64 11.37 15.19
C LEU A 161 -19.91 12.39 16.29
N GLN A 162 -19.00 12.54 17.26
CA GLN A 162 -19.12 13.54 18.32
C GLN A 162 -18.99 14.97 17.80
N GLN A 163 -18.19 15.20 16.75
CA GLN A 163 -18.03 16.52 16.15
C GLN A 163 -19.25 16.93 15.31
N ALA A 164 -20.01 15.97 14.80
CA ALA A 164 -21.18 16.22 13.96
C ALA A 164 -22.48 16.49 14.77
N ALA A 165 -22.46 16.28 16.09
CA ALA A 165 -23.56 16.53 17.01
C ALA A 165 -23.49 17.95 17.60
#